data_eafabb73cb00c16aec35cc6cc2a5b3f2
#
_entry.id   eafabb73cb00c16aec35cc6cc2a5b3f2
#
_cell.length_a   1.000
_cell.length_b   1.000
_cell.length_c   1.000
_cell.angle_alpha   90.00
_cell.angle_beta   90.00
_cell.angle_gamma   90.00
#
_symmetry.space_group_name_H-M   'P 1'
#
loop_
_entity.id
_entity.type
_entity.pdbx_description
1 polymer ?
#
loop_
_entity_poly.entity_id
_entity_poly.type
_entity_poly.pdbx_seq_one_letter_code
_entity_poly.pdbx_strand_id
1 'polypeptide(L)'
;IISLLKSGNKILFSGTPCQAAAIGILASNIGKRENLISVAIICHGVPSPLVWESYKRWDCEKNKSELVDVNFRNKDKEGYKTTYTKFTYGSGKVVYRPTYLPINKFVESGIVYNLSMRPSCTECKAKGYNENVDIILGDWHSEYSGEGNLGTSCVTCFTEQGAEFVESTLSDLRAIDYSEIVRVNGCIENSSKVNQNRERFFNLIKDYKNWDKVEELYPSKYIIKKILYLTGLYNLIKGKI
;
A
#
# COMPACT_ATOMS: atom_id res chain seq x y z
N ILE A 1 -23.42 -2.03 5.63
CA ILE A 1 -23.49 -0.83 4.76
C ILE A 1 -24.83 -0.81 4.05
N ILE A 2 -25.22 -1.84 3.28
CA ILE A 2 -26.46 -1.86 2.48
C ILE A 2 -27.70 -1.67 3.34
N SER A 3 -27.81 -2.31 4.49
CA SER A 3 -28.95 -2.12 5.42
C SER A 3 -29.04 -0.68 5.92
N LEU A 4 -27.93 -0.05 6.23
CA LEU A 4 -27.87 1.34 6.66
C LEU A 4 -28.30 2.31 5.54
N LEU A 5 -27.82 2.08 4.30
CA LEU A 5 -28.27 2.86 3.14
C LEU A 5 -29.77 2.73 2.89
N LYS A 6 -30.30 1.51 2.97
CA LYS A 6 -31.75 1.27 2.83
C LYS A 6 -32.60 2.00 3.91
N SER A 7 -32.02 2.14 5.12
CA SER A 7 -32.65 2.91 6.20
C SER A 7 -32.50 4.44 6.06
N GLY A 8 -31.93 4.94 4.95
CA GLY A 8 -31.80 6.36 4.68
C GLY A 8 -30.59 7.04 5.34
N ASN A 9 -29.67 6.28 5.93
CA ASN A 9 -28.47 6.85 6.52
C ASN A 9 -27.49 7.34 5.44
N LYS A 10 -26.84 8.48 5.70
CA LYS A 10 -25.67 8.93 4.95
C LYS A 10 -24.44 8.17 5.42
N ILE A 11 -23.65 7.65 4.49
CA ILE A 11 -22.48 6.80 4.78
C ILE A 11 -21.24 7.37 4.09
N LEU A 12 -20.15 7.47 4.84
CA LEU A 12 -18.79 7.60 4.33
C LEU A 12 -18.13 6.22 4.39
N PHE A 13 -17.74 5.69 3.23
CA PHE A 13 -17.01 4.42 3.12
C PHE A 13 -15.60 4.65 2.61
N SER A 14 -14.60 4.07 3.26
CA SER A 14 -13.23 4.05 2.74
C SER A 14 -12.72 2.63 2.53
N GLY A 15 -11.93 2.44 1.46
CA GLY A 15 -11.36 1.14 1.13
C GLY A 15 -10.42 1.17 -0.07
N THR A 16 -10.05 0.00 -0.57
CA THR A 16 -9.32 -0.10 -1.84
C THR A 16 -10.23 0.30 -3.01
N PRO A 17 -9.69 0.70 -4.18
CA PRO A 17 -10.53 1.13 -5.31
C PRO A 17 -11.60 0.10 -5.71
N CYS A 18 -11.25 -1.19 -5.72
CA CYS A 18 -12.21 -2.25 -6.04
C CYS A 18 -13.30 -2.42 -4.98
N GLN A 19 -13.02 -2.15 -3.70
CA GLN A 19 -14.02 -2.17 -2.63
C GLN A 19 -14.93 -0.95 -2.71
N ALA A 20 -14.35 0.24 -2.90
CA ALA A 20 -15.12 1.48 -3.05
C ALA A 20 -16.05 1.43 -4.27
N ALA A 21 -15.55 0.98 -5.42
CA ALA A 21 -16.36 0.79 -6.62
C ALA A 21 -17.49 -0.22 -6.41
N ALA A 22 -17.22 -1.36 -5.76
CA ALA A 22 -18.24 -2.36 -5.48
C ALA A 22 -19.37 -1.81 -4.59
N ILE A 23 -19.05 -1.03 -3.56
CA ILE A 23 -20.05 -0.40 -2.70
C ILE A 23 -20.83 0.69 -3.46
N GLY A 24 -20.16 1.47 -4.33
CA GLY A 24 -20.81 2.45 -5.20
C GLY A 24 -21.84 1.80 -6.12
N ILE A 25 -21.47 0.72 -6.82
CA ILE A 25 -22.38 -0.07 -7.67
C ILE A 25 -23.56 -0.60 -6.86
N LEU A 26 -23.31 -1.16 -5.68
CA LEU A 26 -24.38 -1.68 -4.82
C LEU A 26 -25.33 -0.57 -4.34
N ALA A 27 -24.81 0.62 -4.01
CA ALA A 27 -25.61 1.77 -3.63
C ALA A 27 -26.48 2.26 -4.80
N SER A 28 -25.94 2.30 -6.02
CA SER A 28 -26.69 2.62 -7.24
C SER A 28 -27.82 1.63 -7.50
N ASN A 29 -27.55 0.32 -7.39
CA ASN A 29 -28.53 -0.74 -7.63
C ASN A 29 -29.72 -0.71 -6.66
N ILE A 30 -29.57 -0.13 -5.47
CA ILE A 30 -30.67 0.04 -4.50
C ILE A 30 -31.24 1.45 -4.50
N GLY A 31 -30.85 2.34 -5.45
CA GLY A 31 -31.31 3.72 -5.56
C GLY A 31 -30.95 4.58 -4.35
N LYS A 32 -29.73 4.41 -3.81
CA LYS A 32 -29.23 5.12 -2.63
C LYS A 32 -27.81 5.67 -2.83
N ARG A 33 -27.44 5.92 -4.08
CA ARG A 33 -26.09 6.40 -4.41
C ARG A 33 -25.78 7.78 -3.80
N GLU A 34 -26.78 8.64 -3.73
CA GLU A 34 -26.72 9.98 -3.16
C GLU A 34 -26.42 9.99 -1.64
N ASN A 35 -26.68 8.89 -0.96
CA ASN A 35 -26.40 8.74 0.47
C ASN A 35 -25.01 8.16 0.77
N LEU A 36 -24.19 7.92 -0.26
CA LEU A 36 -22.87 7.34 -0.12
C LEU A 36 -21.80 8.31 -0.60
N ILE A 37 -20.81 8.58 0.25
CA ILE A 37 -19.49 9.09 -0.18
C ILE A 37 -18.51 7.92 -0.15
N SER A 38 -17.98 7.55 -1.30
CA SER A 38 -16.99 6.46 -1.43
C SER A 38 -15.60 7.01 -1.63
N VAL A 39 -14.69 6.66 -0.73
CA VAL A 39 -13.29 7.10 -0.70
C VAL A 39 -12.38 5.90 -0.96
N ALA A 40 -11.67 5.92 -2.07
CA ALA A 40 -10.64 4.94 -2.37
C ALA A 40 -9.26 5.42 -1.90
N ILE A 41 -8.36 4.49 -1.60
CA ILE A 41 -6.94 4.77 -1.36
C ILE A 41 -6.16 4.31 -2.58
N ILE A 42 -5.22 5.12 -3.10
CA ILE A 42 -4.33 4.69 -4.19
C ILE A 42 -3.69 3.35 -3.80
N CYS A 43 -3.91 2.33 -4.61
CA CYS A 43 -3.60 0.95 -4.27
C CYS A 43 -2.65 0.34 -5.28
N HIS A 44 -1.50 -0.17 -4.83
CA HIS A 44 -0.58 -0.92 -5.66
C HIS A 44 -1.11 -2.33 -5.98
N GLY A 45 -1.68 -2.99 -4.97
CA GLY A 45 -2.20 -4.36 -5.02
C GLY A 45 -2.20 -4.98 -3.63
N VAL A 46 -2.75 -6.18 -3.52
CA VAL A 46 -2.89 -6.89 -2.25
C VAL A 46 -2.15 -8.23 -2.34
N PRO A 47 -1.20 -8.51 -1.44
CA PRO A 47 -0.57 -9.82 -1.36
C PRO A 47 -1.56 -10.90 -0.89
N SER A 48 -1.29 -12.15 -1.24
CA SER A 48 -2.08 -13.28 -0.72
C SER A 48 -1.94 -13.39 0.81
N PRO A 49 -3.02 -13.65 1.56
CA PRO A 49 -2.95 -13.91 3.00
C PRO A 49 -2.00 -15.06 3.37
N LEU A 50 -1.91 -16.09 2.51
CA LEU A 50 -0.99 -17.21 2.70
C LEU A 50 0.47 -16.76 2.77
N VAL A 51 0.83 -15.71 2.02
CA VAL A 51 2.19 -15.14 2.04
C VAL A 51 2.48 -14.51 3.39
N TRP A 52 1.50 -13.77 3.94
CA TRP A 52 1.64 -13.19 5.28
C TRP A 52 1.79 -14.25 6.35
N GLU A 53 0.95 -15.28 6.36
CA GLU A 53 1.01 -16.36 7.35
C GLU A 53 2.34 -17.13 7.26
N SER A 54 2.81 -17.42 6.05
CA SER A 54 4.12 -18.07 5.84
C SER A 54 5.27 -17.19 6.34
N TYR A 55 5.25 -15.89 6.02
CA TYR A 55 6.26 -14.95 6.48
C TYR A 55 6.25 -14.81 8.00
N LYS A 56 5.07 -14.64 8.61
CA LYS A 56 4.90 -14.49 10.05
C LYS A 56 5.49 -15.71 10.80
N ARG A 57 5.22 -16.92 10.34
CA ARG A 57 5.80 -18.13 10.93
C ARG A 57 7.31 -18.13 10.90
N TRP A 58 7.89 -17.83 9.73
CA TRP A 58 9.34 -17.73 9.58
C TRP A 58 9.94 -16.64 10.49
N ASP A 59 9.32 -15.48 10.55
CA ASP A 59 9.80 -14.33 11.33
C ASP A 59 9.73 -14.60 12.84
N CYS A 60 8.65 -15.22 13.31
CA CYS A 60 8.50 -15.66 14.72
C CYS A 60 9.57 -16.68 15.11
N GLU A 61 9.86 -17.66 14.24
CA GLU A 61 10.90 -18.67 14.50
C GLU A 61 12.30 -18.02 14.60
N LYS A 62 12.63 -17.10 13.67
CA LYS A 62 13.89 -16.35 13.69
C LYS A 62 14.05 -15.48 14.94
N ASN A 63 12.97 -14.90 15.43
CA ASN A 63 12.99 -14.05 16.63
C ASN A 63 12.73 -14.83 17.93
N LYS A 64 12.45 -16.15 17.85
CA LYS A 64 12.10 -17.01 18.99
C LYS A 64 10.99 -16.42 19.86
N SER A 65 10.04 -15.77 19.25
CA SER A 65 8.94 -15.08 19.93
C SER A 65 7.76 -14.86 18.99
N GLU A 66 6.57 -14.92 19.54
CA GLU A 66 5.33 -14.62 18.83
C GLU A 66 5.28 -13.14 18.42
N LEU A 67 4.79 -12.87 17.22
CA LEU A 67 4.54 -11.53 16.71
C LEU A 67 3.16 -11.06 17.20
N VAL A 68 3.12 -10.02 18.02
CA VAL A 68 1.87 -9.51 18.65
C VAL A 68 1.32 -8.26 17.97
N ASP A 69 2.19 -7.47 17.32
CA ASP A 69 1.75 -6.28 16.59
C ASP A 69 2.67 -5.97 15.41
N VAL A 70 2.09 -5.43 14.33
CA VAL A 70 2.83 -4.95 13.15
C VAL A 70 2.26 -3.64 12.64
N ASN A 71 3.11 -2.61 12.59
CA ASN A 71 2.79 -1.35 11.95
C ASN A 71 3.64 -1.19 10.67
N PHE A 72 3.01 -1.34 9.49
CA PHE A 72 3.70 -1.31 8.19
C PHE A 72 4.14 0.10 7.74
N ARG A 73 3.60 1.15 8.33
CA ARG A 73 3.87 2.54 7.95
C ARG A 73 4.28 3.38 9.17
N ASN A 74 5.06 2.79 10.06
CA ASN A 74 5.52 3.47 11.25
C ASN A 74 6.43 4.66 10.91
N LYS A 75 6.16 5.80 11.53
CA LYS A 75 6.85 7.08 11.32
C LYS A 75 7.64 7.56 12.55
N ASP A 76 7.73 6.75 13.61
CA ASP A 76 8.32 7.15 14.91
C ASP A 76 9.79 7.59 14.79
N LYS A 77 10.56 7.05 13.82
CA LYS A 77 12.00 7.33 13.67
C LYS A 77 12.30 8.53 12.80
N GLU A 78 11.84 8.51 11.55
CA GLU A 78 12.23 9.47 10.52
C GLU A 78 11.02 10.12 9.84
N GLY A 79 9.84 9.99 10.44
CA GLY A 79 8.61 10.52 9.90
C GLY A 79 8.25 9.92 8.54
N TYR A 80 7.76 10.76 7.62
CA TYR A 80 7.35 10.33 6.29
C TYR A 80 8.53 10.03 5.34
N LYS A 81 9.68 10.66 5.55
CA LYS A 81 10.86 10.53 4.67
C LYS A 81 11.36 9.09 4.54
N THR A 82 11.39 8.37 5.66
CA THR A 82 11.75 6.96 5.69
C THR A 82 10.80 6.23 6.63
N THR A 83 9.78 5.60 6.05
CA THR A 83 8.85 4.78 6.84
C THR A 83 9.45 3.43 7.16
N TYR A 84 9.09 2.91 8.33
CA TYR A 84 9.53 1.60 8.81
C TYR A 84 8.34 0.67 8.98
N THR A 85 8.56 -0.63 8.81
CA THR A 85 7.69 -1.64 9.37
C THR A 85 8.19 -1.94 10.78
N LYS A 86 7.36 -1.64 11.78
CA LYS A 86 7.63 -1.92 13.20
C LYS A 86 6.99 -3.25 13.56
N PHE A 87 7.78 -4.18 14.05
CA PHE A 87 7.36 -5.48 14.54
C PHE A 87 7.51 -5.51 16.05
N THR A 88 6.45 -5.85 16.77
CA THR A 88 6.45 -6.00 18.23
C THR A 88 6.21 -7.46 18.59
N TYR A 89 7.08 -8.02 19.41
CA TYR A 89 7.04 -9.43 19.81
C TYR A 89 6.61 -9.59 21.26
N GLY A 90 6.00 -10.72 21.59
CA GLY A 90 5.56 -11.06 22.94
C GLY A 90 6.68 -11.09 23.99
N SER A 91 7.93 -11.27 23.56
CA SER A 91 9.12 -11.12 24.41
C SER A 91 9.44 -9.67 24.82
N GLY A 92 8.70 -8.70 24.36
CA GLY A 92 9.00 -7.27 24.51
C GLY A 92 10.00 -6.72 23.47
N LYS A 93 10.58 -7.58 22.61
CA LYS A 93 11.48 -7.15 21.54
C LYS A 93 10.71 -6.32 20.51
N VAL A 94 11.29 -5.19 20.07
CA VAL A 94 10.78 -4.35 18.99
C VAL A 94 11.84 -4.27 17.89
N VAL A 95 11.44 -4.56 16.64
CA VAL A 95 12.31 -4.51 15.47
C VAL A 95 11.73 -3.55 14.44
N TYR A 96 12.57 -2.63 13.95
CA TYR A 96 12.24 -1.71 12.88
C TYR A 96 12.96 -2.15 11.59
N ARG A 97 12.20 -2.39 10.52
CA ARG A 97 12.76 -2.65 9.18
C ARG A 97 12.32 -1.54 8.25
N PRO A 98 13.24 -0.83 7.58
CA PRO A 98 12.87 0.17 6.57
C PRO A 98 11.93 -0.45 5.54
N THR A 99 10.85 0.25 5.23
CA THR A 99 9.75 -0.32 4.42
C THR A 99 10.22 -0.71 3.01
N TYR A 100 11.05 0.12 2.36
CA TYR A 100 11.45 -0.05 0.96
C TYR A 100 12.95 -0.35 0.76
N LEU A 101 13.65 -0.71 1.81
CA LEU A 101 15.06 -1.10 1.74
C LEU A 101 15.24 -2.62 1.86
N PRO A 102 16.37 -3.17 1.38
CA PRO A 102 16.56 -4.60 1.17
C PRO A 102 16.80 -5.39 2.47
N ILE A 103 15.87 -5.33 3.40
CA ILE A 103 15.81 -6.15 4.62
C ILE A 103 14.38 -6.49 5.04
N ASN A 104 13.38 -5.95 4.34
CA ASN A 104 11.96 -6.21 4.62
C ASN A 104 11.38 -7.17 3.57
N LYS A 105 11.71 -8.45 3.70
CA LYS A 105 11.38 -9.50 2.72
C LYS A 105 9.90 -9.55 2.36
N PHE A 106 8.99 -9.28 3.32
CA PHE A 106 7.54 -9.28 3.05
C PHE A 106 7.15 -8.15 2.10
N VAL A 107 7.58 -6.93 2.39
CA VAL A 107 7.28 -5.75 1.55
C VAL A 107 7.98 -5.88 0.20
N GLU A 108 9.21 -6.36 0.17
CA GLU A 108 9.95 -6.56 -1.08
C GLU A 108 9.28 -7.57 -1.99
N SER A 109 8.90 -8.75 -1.47
CA SER A 109 8.22 -9.77 -2.25
C SER A 109 6.86 -9.29 -2.78
N GLY A 110 6.18 -8.44 -2.04
CA GLY A 110 4.90 -7.84 -2.40
C GLY A 110 5.07 -6.61 -3.30
N ILE A 111 5.35 -5.48 -2.67
CA ILE A 111 5.25 -4.16 -3.32
C ILE A 111 6.41 -3.89 -4.29
N VAL A 112 7.65 -4.33 -3.96
CA VAL A 112 8.82 -4.02 -4.79
C VAL A 112 8.93 -4.94 -5.99
N TYR A 113 8.74 -6.25 -5.80
CA TYR A 113 8.95 -7.26 -6.84
C TYR A 113 7.66 -7.93 -7.34
N ASN A 114 6.49 -7.61 -6.80
CA ASN A 114 5.19 -8.14 -7.23
C ASN A 114 5.09 -9.68 -7.23
N LEU A 115 5.90 -10.38 -6.44
CA LEU A 115 5.89 -11.83 -6.38
C LEU A 115 4.64 -12.39 -5.69
N SER A 116 4.09 -11.64 -4.72
CA SER A 116 3.01 -12.10 -3.84
C SER A 116 1.62 -11.55 -4.19
N MET A 117 1.50 -10.68 -5.23
CA MET A 117 0.25 -10.04 -5.59
C MET A 117 -0.83 -11.04 -6.01
N ARG A 118 -2.09 -10.77 -5.66
CA ARG A 118 -3.23 -11.53 -6.16
C ARG A 118 -3.34 -11.40 -7.69
N PRO A 119 -3.75 -12.46 -8.40
CA PRO A 119 -3.94 -12.38 -9.86
C PRO A 119 -4.88 -11.23 -10.28
N SER A 120 -5.98 -11.02 -9.54
CA SER A 120 -6.91 -9.92 -9.81
C SER A 120 -6.31 -8.53 -9.70
N CYS A 121 -5.19 -8.36 -8.98
CA CYS A 121 -4.50 -7.07 -8.88
C CYS A 121 -3.65 -6.77 -10.09
N THR A 122 -3.22 -7.77 -10.85
CA THR A 122 -2.43 -7.58 -12.08
C THR A 122 -3.30 -7.22 -13.29
N GLU A 123 -4.62 -7.44 -13.17
CA GLU A 123 -5.64 -7.09 -14.17
C GLU A 123 -6.78 -6.27 -13.52
N CYS A 124 -6.40 -5.35 -12.63
CA CYS A 124 -7.35 -4.62 -11.80
C CYS A 124 -8.28 -3.73 -12.65
N LYS A 125 -9.59 -3.98 -12.55
CA LYS A 125 -10.63 -3.21 -13.25
C LYS A 125 -11.02 -1.89 -12.55
N ALA A 126 -10.46 -1.63 -11.37
CA ALA A 126 -10.76 -0.44 -10.57
C ALA A 126 -9.60 0.57 -10.60
N LYS A 127 -8.83 0.59 -11.70
CA LYS A 127 -7.78 1.58 -11.96
C LYS A 127 -8.31 2.71 -12.83
N GLY A 128 -7.71 3.89 -12.69
CA GLY A 128 -8.13 5.07 -13.42
C GLY A 128 -9.47 5.63 -12.94
N TYR A 129 -10.08 6.44 -13.80
CA TYR A 129 -11.41 7.01 -13.53
C TYR A 129 -12.47 5.94 -13.32
N ASN A 130 -13.29 6.12 -12.30
CA ASN A 130 -14.40 5.22 -11.98
C ASN A 130 -15.56 6.02 -11.37
N GLU A 131 -16.66 6.12 -12.10
CA GLU A 131 -17.88 6.85 -11.70
C GLU A 131 -18.52 6.35 -10.40
N ASN A 132 -18.21 5.13 -9.98
CA ASN A 132 -18.71 4.53 -8.74
C ASN A 132 -17.85 4.87 -7.51
N VAL A 133 -16.76 5.66 -7.70
CA VAL A 133 -15.87 6.14 -6.65
C VAL A 133 -15.90 7.66 -6.66
N ASP A 134 -16.16 8.30 -5.51
CA ASP A 134 -16.22 9.76 -5.44
C ASP A 134 -14.84 10.39 -5.32
N ILE A 135 -14.02 9.83 -4.42
CA ILE A 135 -12.74 10.41 -4.03
C ILE A 135 -11.68 9.30 -4.02
N ILE A 136 -10.47 9.64 -4.49
CA ILE A 136 -9.29 8.80 -4.28
C ILE A 136 -8.21 9.59 -3.56
N LEU A 137 -7.65 9.00 -2.50
CA LEU A 137 -6.58 9.56 -1.67
C LEU A 137 -5.26 8.84 -1.89
N GLY A 138 -4.17 9.57 -1.87
CA GLY A 138 -2.83 8.99 -1.92
C GLY A 138 -1.78 9.86 -1.26
N ASP A 139 -0.59 9.31 -1.09
CA ASP A 139 0.57 10.07 -0.63
C ASP A 139 1.10 10.96 -1.76
N TRP A 140 1.39 12.23 -1.46
CA TRP A 140 2.09 13.11 -2.40
C TRP A 140 3.61 12.91 -2.27
N HIS A 141 4.21 12.24 -3.24
CA HIS A 141 5.62 11.85 -3.17
C HIS A 141 6.61 12.89 -3.69
N SER A 142 6.14 14.03 -4.22
CA SER A 142 7.01 15.08 -4.81
C SER A 142 7.59 16.05 -3.79
N GLU A 143 6.86 16.37 -2.74
CA GLU A 143 7.23 17.39 -1.75
C GLU A 143 7.03 16.83 -0.34
N TYR A 144 7.99 17.12 0.52
CA TYR A 144 7.83 16.92 1.96
C TYR A 144 7.53 18.29 2.57
N SER A 145 6.26 18.55 2.77
CA SER A 145 5.81 19.78 3.42
C SER A 145 5.27 19.47 4.81
N GLY A 146 5.42 20.43 5.68
CA GLY A 146 4.79 20.42 6.99
C GLY A 146 5.74 20.14 8.15
N GLU A 147 5.38 20.72 9.28
CA GLU A 147 6.01 20.48 10.58
C GLU A 147 5.82 18.99 10.96
N GLY A 148 6.84 18.43 11.60
CA GLY A 148 6.82 17.04 12.05
C GLY A 148 6.98 15.99 10.97
N ASN A 149 7.22 16.35 9.69
CA ASN A 149 7.45 15.42 8.58
C ASN A 149 6.37 14.32 8.46
N LEU A 150 5.10 14.71 8.57
CA LEU A 150 3.96 13.78 8.46
C LEU A 150 3.64 13.39 7.01
N GLY A 151 4.14 14.15 6.04
CA GLY A 151 3.86 14.01 4.61
C GLY A 151 2.65 14.84 4.17
N THR A 152 2.42 14.86 2.87
CA THR A 152 1.28 15.55 2.22
C THR A 152 0.43 14.50 1.51
N SER A 153 -0.88 14.67 1.52
CA SER A 153 -1.80 13.80 0.77
C SER A 153 -2.21 14.47 -0.53
N CYS A 154 -2.42 13.69 -1.58
CA CYS A 154 -3.13 14.13 -2.77
C CYS A 154 -4.56 13.58 -2.75
N VAL A 155 -5.48 14.40 -3.27
CA VAL A 155 -6.91 14.10 -3.37
C VAL A 155 -7.33 14.25 -4.82
N THR A 156 -8.01 13.26 -5.38
CA THR A 156 -8.63 13.32 -6.70
C THR A 156 -10.12 13.07 -6.54
N CYS A 157 -10.95 13.98 -7.04
CA CYS A 157 -12.41 13.84 -7.05
C CYS A 157 -12.84 13.35 -8.43
N PHE A 158 -13.62 12.27 -8.47
CA PHE A 158 -14.15 11.69 -9.71
C PHE A 158 -15.61 12.07 -9.97
N THR A 159 -16.33 12.54 -8.94
CA THR A 159 -17.71 12.99 -9.03
C THR A 159 -17.88 14.39 -8.46
N GLU A 160 -18.93 15.09 -8.86
CA GLU A 160 -19.31 16.40 -8.28
C GLU A 160 -19.59 16.27 -6.78
N GLN A 161 -20.31 15.22 -6.37
CA GLN A 161 -20.58 14.92 -4.96
C GLN A 161 -19.29 14.76 -4.15
N GLY A 162 -18.26 14.12 -4.72
CA GLY A 162 -16.94 14.00 -4.11
C GLY A 162 -16.23 15.34 -3.98
N ALA A 163 -16.30 16.19 -5.02
CA ALA A 163 -15.71 17.52 -5.01
C ALA A 163 -16.35 18.44 -3.94
N GLU A 164 -17.67 18.50 -3.91
CA GLU A 164 -18.43 19.25 -2.90
C GLU A 164 -18.10 18.78 -1.47
N PHE A 165 -17.98 17.48 -1.27
CA PHE A 165 -17.61 16.91 0.03
C PHE A 165 -16.19 17.35 0.44
N VAL A 166 -15.21 17.29 -0.47
CA VAL A 166 -13.82 17.70 -0.21
C VAL A 166 -13.75 19.20 0.10
N GLU A 167 -14.38 20.05 -0.71
CA GLU A 167 -14.39 21.51 -0.52
C GLU A 167 -15.06 21.94 0.79
N SER A 168 -16.10 21.21 1.21
CA SER A 168 -16.82 21.52 2.46
C SER A 168 -16.12 21.00 3.72
N THR A 169 -15.20 20.05 3.59
CA THR A 169 -14.58 19.37 4.75
C THR A 169 -13.10 19.65 4.95
N LEU A 170 -12.38 20.01 3.89
CA LEU A 170 -10.94 20.23 3.93
C LEU A 170 -10.60 21.71 3.71
N SER A 171 -9.66 22.21 4.49
CA SER A 171 -9.00 23.52 4.30
C SER A 171 -7.62 23.32 3.67
N ASP A 172 -7.01 24.42 3.23
CA ASP A 172 -5.64 24.48 2.70
C ASP A 172 -5.41 23.61 1.45
N LEU A 173 -6.42 23.52 0.60
CA LEU A 173 -6.34 22.80 -0.67
C LEU A 173 -5.54 23.60 -1.70
N ARG A 174 -4.60 22.94 -2.37
CA ARG A 174 -3.89 23.45 -3.53
C ARG A 174 -4.24 22.62 -4.76
N ALA A 175 -4.75 23.27 -5.78
CA ALA A 175 -5.03 22.61 -7.06
C ALA A 175 -3.72 22.20 -7.76
N ILE A 176 -3.70 21.00 -8.28
CA ILE A 176 -2.60 20.42 -9.07
C ILE A 176 -3.18 19.65 -10.26
N ASP A 177 -2.40 19.52 -11.32
CA ASP A 177 -2.81 18.73 -12.46
C ASP A 177 -2.86 17.23 -12.12
N TYR A 178 -3.88 16.54 -12.61
CA TYR A 178 -4.03 15.10 -12.45
C TYR A 178 -2.81 14.33 -12.97
N SER A 179 -2.21 14.79 -14.09
CA SER A 179 -0.98 14.21 -14.64
C SER A 179 0.19 14.18 -13.65
N GLU A 180 0.29 15.19 -12.77
CA GLU A 180 1.29 15.20 -11.71
C GLU A 180 1.02 14.13 -10.65
N ILE A 181 -0.25 13.91 -10.31
CA ILE A 181 -0.63 12.80 -9.40
C ILE A 181 -0.26 11.46 -10.03
N VAL A 182 -0.58 11.25 -11.31
CA VAL A 182 -0.23 10.02 -12.05
C VAL A 182 1.29 9.83 -12.10
N ARG A 183 2.05 10.89 -12.32
CA ARG A 183 3.52 10.86 -12.38
C ARG A 183 4.13 10.36 -11.07
N VAL A 184 3.63 10.79 -9.93
CA VAL A 184 4.17 10.40 -8.60
C VAL A 184 3.51 9.16 -8.02
N ASN A 185 2.31 8.81 -8.48
CA ASN A 185 1.49 7.68 -8.03
C ASN A 185 0.95 6.87 -9.22
N GLY A 186 1.82 6.40 -10.10
CA GLY A 186 1.43 5.69 -11.32
C GLY A 186 0.48 4.49 -11.11
N CYS A 187 0.40 3.96 -9.88
CA CYS A 187 -0.54 2.90 -9.55
C CYS A 187 -2.00 3.39 -9.38
N ILE A 188 -2.29 4.68 -9.51
CA ILE A 188 -3.67 5.18 -9.62
C ILE A 188 -4.31 4.66 -10.93
N GLU A 189 -3.55 4.63 -12.02
CA GLU A 189 -4.02 4.18 -13.34
C GLU A 189 -3.53 2.79 -13.73
N ASN A 190 -2.36 2.38 -13.23
CA ASN A 190 -1.71 1.16 -13.69
C ASN A 190 -1.83 0.02 -12.70
N SER A 191 -2.18 -1.15 -13.21
CA SER A 191 -2.15 -2.41 -12.46
C SER A 191 -0.71 -2.85 -12.15
N SER A 192 -0.54 -3.61 -11.07
CA SER A 192 0.75 -4.24 -10.75
C SER A 192 1.16 -5.21 -11.86
N LYS A 193 2.43 -5.17 -12.26
CA LYS A 193 2.94 -6.11 -13.27
C LYS A 193 3.08 -7.51 -12.70
N VAL A 194 2.74 -8.52 -13.50
CA VAL A 194 3.02 -9.93 -13.16
C VAL A 194 4.53 -10.15 -13.12
N ASN A 195 5.02 -10.77 -12.05
CA ASN A 195 6.41 -11.19 -11.99
C ASN A 195 6.55 -12.64 -12.50
N GLN A 196 7.48 -12.87 -13.42
CA GLN A 196 7.73 -14.20 -14.01
C GLN A 196 8.14 -15.25 -12.97
N ASN A 197 8.73 -14.85 -11.83
CA ASN A 197 9.11 -15.76 -10.75
C ASN A 197 7.98 -16.01 -9.74
N ARG A 198 6.75 -15.53 -10.00
CA ARG A 198 5.63 -15.65 -9.07
C ARG A 198 5.33 -17.11 -8.70
N GLU A 199 5.26 -18.01 -9.66
CA GLU A 199 4.99 -19.41 -9.40
C GLU A 199 6.12 -20.06 -8.57
N ARG A 200 7.37 -19.79 -8.94
CA ARG A 200 8.54 -20.26 -8.19
C ARG A 200 8.54 -19.74 -6.75
N PHE A 201 8.13 -18.48 -6.55
CA PHE A 201 7.98 -17.90 -5.22
C PHE A 201 6.95 -18.65 -4.37
N PHE A 202 5.74 -18.88 -4.89
CA PHE A 202 4.72 -19.61 -4.14
C PHE A 202 5.13 -21.06 -3.84
N ASN A 203 5.80 -21.73 -4.77
CA ASN A 203 6.34 -23.07 -4.53
C ASN A 203 7.40 -23.07 -3.43
N LEU A 204 8.26 -22.06 -3.41
CA LEU A 204 9.33 -21.91 -2.40
C LEU A 204 8.75 -21.71 -1.00
N ILE A 205 7.78 -20.82 -0.82
CA ILE A 205 7.21 -20.45 0.49
C ILE A 205 6.15 -21.44 1.02
N LYS A 206 5.83 -22.53 0.29
CA LYS A 206 5.03 -23.65 0.82
C LYS A 206 5.65 -24.18 2.10
N ASP A 207 6.98 -24.27 2.13
CA ASP A 207 7.72 -24.41 3.37
C ASP A 207 8.21 -23.03 3.81
N TYR A 208 7.61 -22.52 4.89
CA TYR A 208 7.95 -21.21 5.44
C TYR A 208 9.44 -21.06 5.79
N LYS A 209 10.19 -22.11 6.05
CA LYS A 209 11.63 -22.09 6.33
C LYS A 209 12.46 -21.57 5.14
N ASN A 210 11.90 -21.66 3.96
CA ASN A 210 12.58 -21.20 2.74
C ASN A 210 12.54 -19.68 2.52
N TRP A 211 11.96 -18.89 3.43
CA TRP A 211 11.98 -17.41 3.29
C TRP A 211 13.40 -16.83 3.20
N ASP A 212 14.42 -17.50 3.70
CA ASP A 212 15.81 -17.08 3.52
C ASP A 212 16.24 -17.12 2.04
N LYS A 213 15.66 -18.03 1.25
CA LYS A 213 15.95 -18.20 -0.18
C LYS A 213 15.15 -17.30 -1.13
N VAL A 214 14.13 -16.59 -0.62
CA VAL A 214 13.29 -15.71 -1.46
C VAL A 214 14.11 -14.67 -2.22
N GLU A 215 15.22 -14.22 -1.64
CA GLU A 215 16.11 -13.24 -2.26
C GLU A 215 16.76 -13.75 -3.57
N GLU A 216 16.86 -15.05 -3.77
CA GLU A 216 17.35 -15.66 -5.03
C GLU A 216 16.43 -15.36 -6.23
N LEU A 217 15.19 -14.97 -5.97
CA LEU A 217 14.20 -14.60 -6.98
C LEU A 217 14.26 -13.11 -7.36
N TYR A 218 15.05 -12.32 -6.65
CA TYR A 218 15.17 -10.89 -6.88
C TYR A 218 16.23 -10.59 -7.96
N PRO A 219 16.15 -9.43 -8.62
CA PRO A 219 17.17 -9.03 -9.58
C PRO A 219 18.57 -8.94 -8.95
N SER A 220 19.61 -9.22 -9.72
CA SER A 220 21.01 -9.19 -9.24
C SER A 220 21.41 -7.85 -8.59
N LYS A 221 20.91 -6.72 -9.07
CA LYS A 221 21.09 -5.40 -8.44
C LYS A 221 20.60 -5.32 -6.99
N TYR A 222 19.70 -6.22 -6.56
CA TYR A 222 19.26 -6.30 -5.18
C TYR A 222 20.42 -6.64 -4.23
N ILE A 223 21.26 -7.58 -4.59
CA ILE A 223 22.40 -8.00 -3.78
C ILE A 223 23.34 -6.83 -3.53
N ILE A 224 23.63 -6.06 -4.58
CA ILE A 224 24.48 -4.85 -4.48
C ILE A 224 23.83 -3.84 -3.52
N LYS A 225 22.55 -3.55 -3.71
CA LYS A 225 21.78 -2.63 -2.86
C LYS A 225 21.79 -3.08 -1.40
N LYS A 226 21.65 -4.38 -1.15
CA LYS A 226 21.69 -4.97 0.19
C LYS A 226 23.05 -4.83 0.84
N ILE A 227 24.14 -5.12 0.12
CA ILE A 227 25.51 -4.96 0.61
C ILE A 227 25.76 -3.49 0.99
N LEU A 228 25.40 -2.56 0.10
CA LEU A 228 25.56 -1.13 0.35
C LEU A 228 24.79 -0.66 1.58
N TYR A 229 23.58 -1.17 1.78
CA TYR A 229 22.79 -0.85 2.96
C TYR A 229 23.45 -1.40 4.24
N LEU A 230 23.84 -2.66 4.25
CA LEU A 230 24.47 -3.31 5.42
C LEU A 230 25.82 -2.72 5.78
N THR A 231 26.56 -2.19 4.81
CA THR A 231 27.85 -1.52 5.02
C THR A 231 27.73 -0.03 5.35
N GLY A 232 26.51 0.53 5.38
CA GLY A 232 26.28 1.96 5.61
C GLY A 232 26.58 2.86 4.40
N LEU A 233 27.07 2.31 3.30
CA LEU A 233 27.46 3.06 2.10
C LEU A 233 26.25 3.49 1.24
N TYR A 234 25.07 2.94 1.49
CA TYR A 234 23.87 3.20 0.70
C TYR A 234 23.53 4.69 0.60
N ASN A 235 23.61 5.42 1.72
CA ASN A 235 23.28 6.85 1.75
C ASN A 235 24.28 7.73 0.98
N LEU A 236 25.52 7.27 0.78
CA LEU A 236 26.55 7.99 0.04
C LEU A 236 26.34 7.94 -1.47
N ILE A 237 25.61 6.95 -1.96
CA ILE A 237 25.39 6.71 -3.40
C ILE A 237 23.92 6.70 -3.80
N LYS A 238 23.03 7.02 -2.86
CA LYS A 238 21.59 7.18 -3.11
C LYS A 238 21.38 8.29 -4.16
N GLY A 239 20.84 7.93 -5.32
CA GLY A 239 20.66 8.82 -6.47
C GLY A 239 21.62 8.54 -7.65
N LYS A 240 22.58 7.62 -7.49
CA LYS A 240 23.49 7.17 -8.55
C LYS A 240 23.24 5.73 -9.01
N ILE A 241 22.27 5.03 -8.39
CA ILE A 241 21.89 3.64 -8.68
C ILE A 241 20.35 3.63 -9.06
#